data_8afa711ad25345465751d72bb1eccb0a
#
_entry.id   8afa711ad25345465751d72bb1eccb0a
#
_cell.length_a   1.000
_cell.length_b   1.000
_cell.length_c   1.000
_cell.angle_alpha   90.00
_cell.angle_beta   90.00
_cell.angle_gamma   90.00
#
_symmetry.space_group_name_H-M   'P 1'
#
loop_
_entity.id
_entity.type
_entity.pdbx_description
1 polymer ?
#
loop_
_entity_poly.entity_id
_entity_poly.type
_entity_poly.pdbx_seq_one_letter_code
_entity_poly.pdbx_strand_id
1 'polypeptide(L)'
;MFFASSQELDANKRTRRVTSLHGDLPQPARDATLANLRSGDVDVLVATDVAARGLDLPGVELVVHADMPKSADTYSHRAGRAGRPGCAAPGVSLLLSRPDRAADVAKLEREAKVTIRRLVHIGERARIIVTG
;
A
#
# COMPACT_ATOMS: atom_id res chain seq x y z
N MET A 1 0.62 6.66 -2.13
CA MET A 1 0.64 5.21 -1.85
C MET A 1 1.28 4.98 -0.49
N PHE A 2 0.72 4.09 0.30
CA PHE A 2 1.23 3.75 1.62
C PHE A 2 1.62 2.28 1.65
N PHE A 3 2.73 1.98 2.30
CA PHE A 3 3.18 0.62 2.58
C PHE A 3 3.22 0.43 4.09
N ALA A 4 2.65 -0.65 4.58
CA ALA A 4 2.68 -0.99 5.99
C ALA A 4 3.25 -2.40 6.18
N SER A 5 4.10 -2.55 7.18
CA SER A 5 4.56 -3.83 7.70
C SER A 5 3.67 -4.25 8.86
N SER A 6 3.31 -5.52 8.92
CA SER A 6 2.52 -6.09 10.03
C SER A 6 3.42 -6.51 11.16
N GLN A 7 3.90 -5.61 11.95
CA GLN A 7 4.07 -5.98 13.34
C GLN A 7 2.69 -5.81 13.99
N GLU A 8 2.19 -6.86 14.60
CA GLU A 8 0.84 -7.03 15.15
C GLU A 8 0.17 -5.71 15.54
N LEU A 9 -1.10 -5.55 15.14
CA LEU A 9 -2.01 -4.54 15.68
C LEU A 9 -2.22 -4.79 17.16
N ASP A 10 -1.14 -4.66 17.92
CA ASP A 10 -1.20 -4.69 19.37
C ASP A 10 -2.01 -3.47 19.79
N ALA A 11 -3.14 -3.71 20.43
CA ALA A 11 -4.10 -2.71 20.91
C ALA A 11 -3.48 -1.72 21.93
N ASN A 12 -2.18 -1.80 22.16
CA ASN A 12 -1.43 -1.04 23.13
C ASN A 12 -0.51 -0.02 22.43
N LYS A 13 -1.11 1.14 22.02
CA LYS A 13 -0.46 2.46 21.78
C LYS A 13 1.01 2.47 21.31
N ARG A 14 1.38 1.76 20.25
CA ARG A 14 2.64 2.09 19.56
C ARG A 14 2.38 3.19 18.55
N THR A 15 2.98 4.35 18.77
CA THR A 15 3.07 5.39 17.73
C THR A 15 3.76 4.78 16.53
N ARG A 16 3.05 4.67 15.39
CA ARG A 16 3.61 4.14 14.15
C ARG A 16 4.69 5.08 13.63
N ARG A 17 5.83 4.51 13.29
CA ARG A 17 6.95 5.25 12.69
C ARG A 17 6.69 5.39 11.20
N VAL A 18 6.39 6.61 10.78
CA VAL A 18 6.04 6.93 9.40
C VAL A 18 7.17 7.72 8.76
N THR A 19 7.52 7.37 7.54
CA THR A 19 8.46 8.13 6.71
C THR A 19 7.93 8.33 5.30
N SER A 20 8.54 9.25 4.56
CA SER A 20 8.15 9.53 3.18
C SER A 20 9.29 9.26 2.21
N LEU A 21 8.93 8.95 0.95
CA LEU A 21 9.86 8.76 -0.15
C LEU A 21 9.31 9.45 -1.41
N HIS A 22 9.98 10.51 -1.83
CA HIS A 22 9.60 11.32 -3.00
C HIS A 22 10.83 11.75 -3.80
N GLY A 23 10.59 12.33 -4.99
CA GLY A 23 11.67 12.66 -5.94
C GLY A 23 12.66 13.70 -5.45
N ASP A 24 12.23 14.59 -4.55
CA ASP A 24 13.06 15.70 -4.05
C ASP A 24 14.03 15.28 -2.92
N LEU A 25 13.94 14.03 -2.44
CA LEU A 25 14.87 13.52 -1.43
C LEU A 25 16.24 13.27 -2.04
N PRO A 26 17.34 13.74 -1.41
CA PRO A 26 18.70 13.39 -1.79
C PRO A 26 18.91 11.87 -1.71
N GLN A 27 19.80 11.34 -2.56
CA GLN A 27 20.05 9.90 -2.60
C GLN A 27 20.43 9.29 -1.23
N PRO A 28 21.31 9.90 -0.41
CA PRO A 28 21.59 9.36 0.92
C PRO A 28 20.38 9.23 1.84
N ALA A 29 19.44 10.19 1.77
CA ALA A 29 18.21 10.14 2.56
C ALA A 29 17.27 9.03 2.06
N ARG A 30 17.21 8.80 0.74
CA ARG A 30 16.44 7.69 0.16
C ARG A 30 16.99 6.35 0.61
N ASP A 31 18.31 6.17 0.56
CA ASP A 31 18.98 4.94 0.98
C ASP A 31 18.77 4.66 2.47
N ALA A 32 18.88 5.69 3.32
CA ALA A 32 18.58 5.58 4.75
C ALA A 32 17.11 5.20 5.01
N THR A 33 16.17 5.81 4.28
CA THR A 33 14.73 5.47 4.36
C THR A 33 14.49 3.99 4.04
N LEU A 34 15.11 3.49 2.98
CA LEU A 34 14.98 2.08 2.58
C LEU A 34 15.65 1.12 3.56
N ALA A 35 16.80 1.49 4.12
CA ALA A 35 17.48 0.72 5.16
C ALA A 35 16.59 0.59 6.40
N ASN A 36 16.01 1.70 6.86
CA ASN A 36 15.11 1.74 8.03
C ASN A 36 13.81 0.94 7.79
N LEU A 37 13.31 0.90 6.55
CA LEU A 37 12.16 0.05 6.21
C LEU A 37 12.54 -1.44 6.26
N ARG A 38 13.73 -1.81 5.77
CA ARG A 38 14.21 -3.20 5.80
C ARG A 38 14.52 -3.70 7.21
N SER A 39 15.06 -2.83 8.07
CA SER A 39 15.35 -3.18 9.48
C SER A 39 14.09 -3.26 10.35
N GLY A 40 12.94 -2.78 9.83
CA GLY A 40 11.71 -2.67 10.62
C GLY A 40 11.69 -1.45 11.55
N ASP A 41 12.60 -0.48 11.36
CA ASP A 41 12.59 0.78 12.11
C ASP A 41 11.52 1.75 11.61
N VAL A 42 10.93 1.48 10.46
CA VAL A 42 9.80 2.20 9.86
C VAL A 42 8.65 1.23 9.65
N ASP A 43 7.48 1.60 10.15
CA ASP A 43 6.26 0.80 10.04
C ASP A 43 5.43 1.17 8.81
N VAL A 44 5.47 2.43 8.39
CA VAL A 44 4.70 2.97 7.26
C VAL A 44 5.57 3.83 6.37
N LEU A 45 5.63 3.49 5.09
CA LEU A 45 6.26 4.29 4.05
C LEU A 45 5.20 4.97 3.18
N VAL A 46 5.24 6.29 3.09
CA VAL A 46 4.44 7.08 2.14
C VAL A 46 5.30 7.38 0.93
N ALA A 47 4.92 6.89 -0.25
CA ALA A 47 5.73 7.06 -1.44
C ALA A 47 4.94 7.54 -2.65
N THR A 48 5.59 8.33 -3.52
CA THR A 48 5.09 8.64 -4.86
C THR A 48 5.42 7.50 -5.83
N ASP A 49 4.67 7.39 -6.93
CA ASP A 49 4.92 6.37 -7.97
C ASP A 49 6.34 6.47 -8.55
N VAL A 50 6.79 7.69 -8.80
CA VAL A 50 8.13 7.95 -9.36
C VAL A 50 9.22 7.45 -8.42
N ALA A 51 9.08 7.75 -7.12
CA ALA A 51 10.07 7.35 -6.13
C ALA A 51 10.03 5.85 -5.81
N ALA A 52 8.85 5.22 -5.89
CA ALA A 52 8.68 3.79 -5.64
C ALA A 52 9.07 2.90 -6.83
N ARG A 53 9.16 3.48 -8.04
CA ARG A 53 9.51 2.74 -9.25
C ARG A 53 10.97 2.30 -9.23
N GLY A 54 11.22 1.03 -9.54
CA GLY A 54 12.58 0.48 -9.59
C GLY A 54 13.24 0.23 -8.23
N LEU A 55 12.58 0.54 -7.12
CA LEU A 55 13.11 0.24 -5.80
C LEU A 55 12.90 -1.24 -5.45
N ASP A 56 13.95 -1.86 -4.97
CA ASP A 56 13.87 -3.15 -4.30
C ASP A 56 13.34 -2.92 -2.87
N LEU A 57 12.02 -2.72 -2.78
CA LEU A 57 11.34 -2.68 -1.49
C LEU A 57 11.25 -4.10 -0.93
N PRO A 58 11.53 -4.29 0.35
CA PRO A 58 11.23 -5.56 1.01
C PRO A 58 9.74 -5.86 0.83
N GLY A 59 9.37 -7.11 0.90
CA GLY A 59 7.97 -7.49 0.85
C GLY A 59 7.20 -6.76 1.95
N VAL A 60 6.16 -6.03 1.54
CA VAL A 60 5.24 -5.36 2.47
C VAL A 60 3.95 -6.18 2.53
N GLU A 61 3.29 -6.17 3.66
CA GLU A 61 2.05 -6.92 3.83
C GLU A 61 0.85 -6.15 3.31
N LEU A 62 0.87 -4.82 3.43
CA LEU A 62 -0.22 -3.97 2.99
C LEU A 62 0.28 -2.87 2.06
N VAL A 63 -0.36 -2.75 0.91
CA VAL A 63 -0.26 -1.60 0.01
C VAL A 63 -1.58 -0.85 0.01
N VAL A 64 -1.56 0.44 0.33
CA VAL A 64 -2.74 1.31 0.26
C VAL A 64 -2.59 2.28 -0.90
N HIS A 65 -3.49 2.20 -1.88
CA HIS A 65 -3.61 3.18 -2.95
C HIS A 65 -4.47 4.35 -2.43
N ALA A 66 -3.83 5.41 -1.98
CA ALA A 66 -4.52 6.61 -1.46
C ALA A 66 -5.21 7.41 -2.57
N ASP A 67 -4.79 7.22 -3.80
CA ASP A 67 -5.35 7.81 -5.02
C ASP A 67 -5.57 6.71 -6.07
N MET A 68 -6.55 6.96 -6.95
CA MET A 68 -6.85 6.07 -8.07
C MET A 68 -5.63 5.95 -8.99
N PRO A 69 -5.15 4.72 -9.29
CA PRO A 69 -4.08 4.51 -10.25
C PRO A 69 -4.47 5.04 -11.64
N LYS A 70 -3.54 5.69 -12.32
CA LYS A 70 -3.78 6.26 -13.66
C LYS A 70 -3.93 5.20 -14.75
N SER A 71 -3.45 3.99 -14.52
CA SER A 71 -3.50 2.86 -15.44
C SER A 71 -3.46 1.52 -14.70
N ALA A 72 -3.85 0.44 -15.40
CA ALA A 72 -3.72 -0.93 -14.91
C ALA A 72 -2.26 -1.31 -14.60
N ASP A 73 -1.31 -0.80 -15.41
CA ASP A 73 0.12 -0.99 -15.17
C ASP A 73 0.57 -0.34 -13.85
N THR A 74 0.15 0.91 -13.60
CA THR A 74 0.42 1.59 -12.33
C THR A 74 -0.16 0.82 -11.14
N TYR A 75 -1.40 0.31 -11.28
CA TYR A 75 -2.03 -0.53 -10.26
C TYR A 75 -1.19 -1.79 -9.99
N SER A 76 -0.83 -2.52 -11.04
CA SER A 76 -0.08 -3.77 -10.94
C SER A 76 1.30 -3.55 -10.31
N HIS A 77 2.00 -2.49 -10.66
CA HIS A 77 3.28 -2.12 -10.06
C HIS A 77 3.16 -1.78 -8.57
N ARG A 78 2.10 -1.07 -8.16
CA ARG A 78 1.84 -0.76 -6.75
C ARG A 78 1.45 -2.02 -5.97
N ALA A 79 0.44 -2.76 -6.45
CA ALA A 79 -0.06 -3.96 -5.81
C ALA A 79 1.01 -5.06 -5.70
N GLY A 80 1.86 -5.19 -6.72
CA GLY A 80 2.96 -6.16 -6.75
C GLY A 80 4.09 -5.88 -5.74
N ARG A 81 3.95 -4.89 -4.87
CA ARG A 81 4.81 -4.71 -3.69
C ARG A 81 4.32 -5.52 -2.50
N ALA A 82 3.05 -5.90 -2.45
CA ALA A 82 2.48 -6.70 -1.38
C ALA A 82 2.74 -8.20 -1.60
N GLY A 83 2.99 -8.93 -0.53
CA GLY A 83 3.05 -10.40 -0.55
C GLY A 83 4.23 -11.00 -1.32
N ARG A 84 5.35 -10.30 -1.39
CA ARG A 84 6.56 -10.84 -2.03
C ARG A 84 7.15 -12.02 -1.25
N PRO A 85 7.97 -12.87 -1.90
CA PRO A 85 8.72 -13.92 -1.20
C PRO A 85 9.46 -13.35 0.01
N GLY A 86 9.30 -14.00 1.17
CA GLY A 86 9.85 -13.54 2.45
C GLY A 86 8.86 -12.79 3.36
N CYS A 87 7.65 -12.48 2.89
CA CYS A 87 6.58 -11.99 3.77
C CYS A 87 6.00 -13.12 4.60
N ALA A 88 5.70 -12.85 5.88
CA ALA A 88 5.11 -13.82 6.80
C ALA A 88 3.63 -14.10 6.48
N ALA A 89 2.95 -13.19 5.77
CA ALA A 89 1.54 -13.27 5.42
C ALA A 89 1.27 -12.96 3.95
N PRO A 90 0.14 -13.40 3.39
CA PRO A 90 -0.32 -12.98 2.07
C PRO A 90 -0.44 -11.46 1.99
N GLY A 91 0.01 -10.88 0.88
CA GLY A 91 -0.08 -9.44 0.68
C GLY A 91 -1.51 -8.96 0.43
N VAL A 92 -1.83 -7.82 0.98
CA VAL A 92 -3.11 -7.13 0.77
C VAL A 92 -2.89 -5.83 0.00
N SER A 93 -3.70 -5.60 -1.03
CA SER A 93 -3.73 -4.34 -1.77
C SER A 93 -5.09 -3.68 -1.55
N LEU A 94 -5.11 -2.51 -0.94
CA LEU A 94 -6.31 -1.75 -0.60
C LEU A 94 -6.40 -0.49 -1.47
N LEU A 95 -7.48 -0.37 -2.25
CA LEU A 95 -7.75 0.82 -3.05
C LEU A 95 -8.79 1.69 -2.34
N LEU A 96 -8.39 2.92 -1.99
CA LEU A 96 -9.33 3.93 -1.50
C LEU A 96 -10.02 4.59 -2.69
N SER A 97 -11.33 4.46 -2.76
CA SER A 97 -12.13 5.04 -3.84
C SER A 97 -13.39 5.70 -3.29
N ARG A 98 -13.77 6.81 -3.89
CA ARG A 98 -15.04 7.48 -3.60
C ARG A 98 -16.18 6.74 -4.31
N PRO A 99 -17.42 6.80 -3.78
CA PRO A 99 -18.56 6.13 -4.41
C PRO A 99 -18.84 6.57 -5.85
N ASP A 100 -18.59 7.84 -6.19
CA ASP A 100 -18.76 8.41 -7.53
C ASP A 100 -17.72 7.89 -8.56
N ARG A 101 -16.70 7.16 -8.11
CA ARG A 101 -15.64 6.58 -8.95
C ARG A 101 -15.81 5.09 -9.23
N ALA A 102 -17.00 4.54 -9.01
CA ALA A 102 -17.25 3.10 -9.23
C ALA A 102 -16.99 2.65 -10.67
N ALA A 103 -17.27 3.51 -11.66
CA ALA A 103 -16.99 3.22 -13.07
C ALA A 103 -15.47 3.13 -13.35
N ASP A 104 -14.66 3.97 -12.71
CA ASP A 104 -13.20 3.94 -12.85
C ASP A 104 -12.62 2.67 -12.23
N VAL A 105 -13.16 2.22 -11.09
CA VAL A 105 -12.77 0.94 -10.46
C VAL A 105 -13.10 -0.22 -11.39
N ALA A 106 -14.33 -0.27 -11.95
CA ALA A 106 -14.73 -1.32 -12.88
C ALA A 106 -13.89 -1.33 -14.17
N LYS A 107 -13.45 -0.16 -14.65
CA LYS A 107 -12.52 -0.05 -15.76
C LYS A 107 -11.15 -0.65 -15.38
N LEU A 108 -10.64 -0.27 -14.21
CA LEU A 108 -9.35 -0.77 -13.69
C LEU A 108 -9.37 -2.30 -13.56
N GLU A 109 -10.44 -2.88 -13.01
CA GLU A 109 -10.59 -4.34 -12.90
C GLU A 109 -10.47 -5.06 -14.23
N ARG A 110 -11.15 -4.53 -15.26
CA ARG A 110 -11.10 -5.10 -16.62
C ARG A 110 -9.71 -5.00 -17.24
N GLU A 111 -9.06 -3.84 -17.11
CA GLU A 111 -7.75 -3.59 -17.72
C GLU A 111 -6.62 -4.34 -16.99
N ALA A 112 -6.66 -4.39 -15.65
CA ALA A 112 -5.69 -5.09 -14.83
C ALA A 112 -5.97 -6.61 -14.73
N LYS A 113 -7.15 -7.07 -15.21
CA LYS A 113 -7.61 -8.48 -15.11
C LYS A 113 -7.62 -8.99 -13.68
N VAL A 114 -8.12 -8.17 -12.76
CA VAL A 114 -8.26 -8.48 -11.33
C VAL A 114 -9.70 -8.29 -10.88
N THR A 115 -10.06 -8.89 -9.75
CA THR A 115 -11.32 -8.63 -9.06
C THR A 115 -11.02 -7.88 -7.77
N ILE A 116 -11.60 -6.70 -7.60
CA ILE A 116 -11.46 -5.88 -6.39
C ILE A 116 -12.69 -6.07 -5.52
N ARG A 117 -12.51 -6.71 -4.36
CA ARG A 117 -13.60 -6.88 -3.41
C ARG A 117 -13.93 -5.54 -2.75
N ARG A 118 -15.22 -5.19 -2.72
CA ARG A 118 -15.67 -3.99 -2.02
C ARG A 118 -15.65 -4.22 -0.51
N LEU A 119 -15.06 -3.27 0.22
CA LEU A 119 -15.17 -3.17 1.66
C LEU A 119 -16.11 -2.02 1.97
N VAL A 120 -17.19 -2.29 2.69
CA VAL A 120 -18.14 -1.24 3.12
C VAL A 120 -17.83 -0.91 4.57
N HIS A 121 -17.51 0.37 4.83
CA HIS A 121 -17.35 0.89 6.18
C HIS A 121 -18.72 1.18 6.79
N ILE A 122 -19.07 0.51 7.87
CA ILE A 122 -20.31 0.75 8.61
C ILE A 122 -19.96 1.20 10.03
N GLY A 123 -20.00 2.53 10.26
CA GLY A 123 -19.93 3.15 11.59
C GLY A 123 -18.52 3.41 12.13
N GLU A 124 -18.45 4.04 13.31
CA GLU A 124 -17.22 4.52 13.97
C GLU A 124 -16.22 3.44 14.39
N ARG A 125 -16.62 2.17 14.40
CA ARG A 125 -15.72 1.03 14.58
C ARG A 125 -15.61 0.28 13.27
N ALA A 126 -14.54 0.54 12.54
CA ALA A 126 -14.24 -0.13 11.28
C ALA A 126 -14.27 -1.66 11.45
N ARG A 127 -15.37 -2.28 11.04
CA ARG A 127 -15.40 -3.71 10.76
C ARG A 127 -15.30 -3.86 9.25
N ILE A 128 -14.21 -4.43 8.81
CA ILE A 128 -14.01 -4.76 7.40
C ILE A 128 -14.89 -5.98 7.11
N ILE A 129 -16.00 -5.77 6.39
CA ILE A 129 -16.84 -6.86 5.90
C ILE A 129 -16.43 -7.10 4.45
N VAL A 130 -15.81 -8.26 4.19
CA VAL A 130 -15.53 -8.71 2.83
C VAL A 130 -16.79 -9.39 2.32
N THR A 131 -17.54 -8.73 1.42
CA THR A 131 -18.63 -9.38 0.69
C THR A 131 -18.05 -9.99 -0.57
N GLY A 132 -18.13 -11.30 -0.67
CA GLY A 132 -17.78 -12.08 -1.86
C GLY A 132 -18.74 -11.87 -3.01
#